data_d16c8ae7fe6203d9553a4b9fc9e5465b
#
_entry.id   d16c8ae7fe6203d9553a4b9fc9e5465b
#
_cell.length_a   1.000
_cell.length_b   1.000
_cell.length_c   1.000
_cell.angle_alpha   90.00
_cell.angle_beta   90.00
_cell.angle_gamma   90.00
#
_symmetry.space_group_name_H-M   'P 1'
#
loop_
_entity.id
_entity.type
_entity.pdbx_description
1 polymer ?
#
loop_
_entity_poly.entity_id
_entity_poly.type
_entity_poly.pdbx_seq_one_letter_code
_entity_poly.pdbx_strand_id
1 'polypeptide(L)'
;VSEGGCLLPLDKIDLREGERVRLDFAGIGQVPSKVVGTHPLGLRFEHDAWGNPQHPTAVAMADRIGKIRKAEDCIQIALLSARDKIVTDVERAIDRGEVTLQAVFDDRYVPIAGTNPLQFETKGLALFDRLFPAAINEVLGVDRDVIFCIATDTNGWLPVHNPQYSKPQGSDPVWNAANCRNRRVFEDRTAIAAARNTAQQIFVQTYERDMGDRKVLMKDVSTPIRIKGKHWGTLRVGLRFE
;
A
#
# COMPACT_ATOMS: atom_id res chain seq x y z
N VAL A 1 -0.27 -14.07 -12.10
CA VAL A 1 -1.31 -14.74 -12.90
C VAL A 1 -1.66 -13.85 -14.08
N SER A 2 -1.88 -14.45 -15.24
CA SER A 2 -2.39 -13.81 -16.46
C SER A 2 -3.43 -14.72 -17.10
N GLU A 3 -4.10 -14.24 -18.14
CA GLU A 3 -5.08 -15.03 -18.90
C GLU A 3 -4.49 -16.33 -19.45
N GLY A 4 -3.19 -16.37 -19.76
CA GLY A 4 -2.50 -17.52 -20.37
C GLY A 4 -1.74 -18.40 -19.40
N GLY A 5 -1.43 -17.93 -18.19
CA GLY A 5 -0.62 -18.71 -17.28
C GLY A 5 -0.30 -18.03 -15.96
N CYS A 6 0.47 -18.71 -15.14
CA CYS A 6 0.93 -18.19 -13.86
C CYS A 6 2.34 -18.68 -13.51
N LEU A 7 2.96 -17.96 -12.59
CA LEU A 7 4.16 -18.38 -11.87
C LEU A 7 3.75 -18.64 -10.42
N LEU A 8 4.03 -19.85 -9.92
CA LEU A 8 3.78 -20.22 -8.53
C LEU A 8 5.11 -20.51 -7.83
N PRO A 9 5.40 -19.90 -6.67
CA PRO A 9 6.52 -20.27 -5.83
C PRO A 9 6.23 -21.63 -5.22
N LEU A 10 7.01 -22.64 -5.58
CA LEU A 10 6.82 -24.02 -5.13
C LEU A 10 8.13 -24.51 -4.49
N ASP A 11 8.22 -24.40 -3.18
CA ASP A 11 9.43 -24.78 -2.44
C ASP A 11 9.59 -26.30 -2.27
N LYS A 12 8.58 -27.13 -2.61
CA LYS A 12 8.57 -28.57 -2.27
C LYS A 12 7.79 -29.48 -3.24
N ILE A 13 7.46 -29.03 -4.43
CA ILE A 13 6.70 -29.86 -5.40
C ILE A 13 7.62 -30.27 -6.53
N ASP A 14 7.84 -31.58 -6.65
CA ASP A 14 8.61 -32.20 -7.75
C ASP A 14 7.70 -32.40 -8.97
N LEU A 15 7.53 -31.33 -9.75
CA LEU A 15 6.83 -31.33 -11.03
C LEU A 15 7.82 -31.07 -12.15
N ARG A 16 7.67 -31.82 -13.26
CA ARG A 16 8.54 -31.73 -14.43
C ARG A 16 7.87 -30.95 -15.55
N GLU A 17 8.67 -30.32 -16.38
CA GLU A 17 8.18 -29.71 -17.61
C GLU A 17 7.39 -30.70 -18.45
N GLY A 18 6.22 -30.27 -18.91
CA GLY A 18 5.28 -31.12 -19.66
C GLY A 18 4.20 -31.77 -18.81
N GLU A 19 4.36 -31.86 -17.50
CA GLU A 19 3.34 -32.45 -16.62
C GLU A 19 2.07 -31.61 -16.59
N ARG A 20 0.92 -32.30 -16.58
CA ARG A 20 -0.42 -31.67 -16.47
C ARG A 20 -0.91 -31.73 -15.04
N VAL A 21 -1.39 -30.60 -14.58
CA VAL A 21 -1.92 -30.40 -13.24
C VAL A 21 -3.26 -29.65 -13.29
N ARG A 22 -3.97 -29.63 -12.19
CA ARG A 22 -5.10 -28.74 -11.98
C ARG A 22 -4.73 -27.73 -10.92
N LEU A 23 -4.76 -26.46 -11.29
CA LEU A 23 -4.54 -25.34 -10.36
C LEU A 23 -5.89 -24.83 -9.89
N ASP A 24 -6.06 -24.67 -8.58
CA ASP A 24 -7.28 -24.09 -8.02
C ASP A 24 -7.09 -22.60 -7.82
N PHE A 25 -7.90 -21.81 -8.51
CA PHE A 25 -7.91 -20.35 -8.41
C PHE A 25 -9.16 -19.89 -7.67
N ALA A 26 -8.96 -19.12 -6.61
CA ALA A 26 -10.05 -18.53 -5.84
C ALA A 26 -11.02 -17.75 -6.75
N GLY A 27 -12.32 -18.10 -6.68
CA GLY A 27 -13.38 -17.49 -7.48
C GLY A 27 -13.44 -17.88 -8.96
N ILE A 28 -12.56 -18.78 -9.42
CA ILE A 28 -12.57 -19.35 -10.79
C ILE A 28 -12.75 -20.87 -10.72
N GLY A 29 -12.16 -21.54 -9.71
CA GLY A 29 -12.15 -22.97 -9.56
C GLY A 29 -10.93 -23.64 -10.22
N GLN A 30 -11.05 -24.94 -10.52
CA GLN A 30 -9.96 -25.75 -11.04
C GLN A 30 -9.69 -25.49 -12.52
N VAL A 31 -8.47 -25.05 -12.82
CA VAL A 31 -8.00 -24.74 -14.16
C VAL A 31 -6.98 -25.80 -14.59
N PRO A 32 -7.27 -26.59 -15.62
CA PRO A 32 -6.30 -27.50 -16.21
C PRO A 32 -5.10 -26.70 -16.73
N SER A 33 -3.90 -27.12 -16.36
CA SER A 33 -2.68 -26.38 -16.67
C SER A 33 -1.52 -27.33 -16.92
N LYS A 34 -0.52 -26.88 -17.65
CA LYS A 34 0.71 -27.61 -17.96
C LYS A 34 1.92 -26.87 -17.44
N VAL A 35 2.87 -27.58 -16.87
CA VAL A 35 4.19 -27.03 -16.52
C VAL A 35 4.96 -26.74 -17.80
N VAL A 36 5.37 -25.49 -18.01
CA VAL A 36 6.08 -25.03 -19.21
C VAL A 36 7.51 -24.57 -18.95
N GLY A 37 7.98 -24.73 -17.73
CA GLY A 37 9.36 -24.47 -17.37
C GLY A 37 9.55 -24.01 -15.93
N THR A 38 10.81 -23.84 -15.57
CA THR A 38 11.26 -23.35 -14.26
C THR A 38 11.64 -21.88 -14.33
N HIS A 39 11.53 -21.22 -13.18
CA HIS A 39 11.98 -19.85 -12.97
C HIS A 39 12.65 -19.78 -11.58
N PRO A 40 13.62 -18.89 -11.30
CA PRO A 40 14.25 -18.79 -9.99
C PRO A 40 13.27 -18.62 -8.83
N LEU A 41 12.05 -18.09 -9.10
CA LEU A 41 11.00 -17.87 -8.11
C LEU A 41 9.93 -18.98 -8.08
N GLY A 42 10.06 -20.05 -8.90
CA GLY A 42 9.06 -21.12 -8.90
C GLY A 42 8.86 -21.78 -10.28
N LEU A 43 7.71 -22.42 -10.46
CA LEU A 43 7.32 -23.07 -11.72
C LEU A 43 6.37 -22.18 -12.52
N ARG A 44 6.58 -22.17 -13.84
CA ARG A 44 5.68 -21.51 -14.79
C ARG A 44 4.67 -22.52 -15.32
N PHE A 45 3.42 -22.10 -15.34
CA PHE A 45 2.30 -22.90 -15.85
C PHE A 45 1.63 -22.19 -17.01
N GLU A 46 1.23 -22.94 -18.01
CA GLU A 46 0.36 -22.50 -19.09
C GLU A 46 -1.02 -23.15 -18.88
N HIS A 47 -2.09 -22.37 -18.99
CA HIS A 47 -3.45 -22.87 -18.86
C HIS A 47 -3.89 -23.53 -20.17
N ASP A 48 -4.60 -24.67 -20.09
CA ASP A 48 -5.10 -25.38 -21.28
C ASP A 48 -6.08 -24.53 -22.14
N ALA A 49 -6.64 -23.47 -21.53
CA ALA A 49 -7.48 -22.50 -22.22
C ALA A 49 -6.70 -21.46 -23.05
N TRP A 50 -5.34 -21.49 -22.99
CA TRP A 50 -4.49 -20.56 -23.73
C TRP A 50 -4.74 -20.67 -25.24
N GLY A 51 -4.97 -19.52 -25.90
CA GLY A 51 -5.26 -19.46 -27.32
C GLY A 51 -6.73 -19.68 -27.71
N ASN A 52 -7.60 -20.01 -26.74
CA ASN A 52 -9.04 -20.05 -26.96
C ASN A 52 -9.78 -19.03 -26.06
N PRO A 53 -9.98 -17.78 -26.52
CA PRO A 53 -10.60 -16.74 -25.71
C PRO A 53 -12.08 -17.01 -25.37
N GLN A 54 -12.72 -17.97 -26.03
CA GLN A 54 -14.11 -18.35 -25.76
C GLN A 54 -14.21 -19.54 -24.78
N HIS A 55 -13.07 -20.14 -24.37
CA HIS A 55 -13.10 -21.18 -23.38
C HIS A 55 -13.63 -20.65 -22.04
N PRO A 56 -14.59 -21.31 -21.35
CA PRO A 56 -15.20 -20.81 -20.12
C PRO A 56 -14.18 -20.35 -19.05
N THR A 57 -13.09 -21.10 -18.90
CA THR A 57 -12.00 -20.74 -17.98
C THR A 57 -11.29 -19.45 -18.41
N ALA A 58 -11.00 -19.26 -19.69
CA ALA A 58 -10.35 -18.05 -20.19
C ALA A 58 -11.25 -16.83 -19.97
N VAL A 59 -12.54 -16.97 -20.23
CA VAL A 59 -13.55 -15.91 -19.97
C VAL A 59 -13.60 -15.57 -18.46
N ALA A 60 -13.67 -16.56 -17.60
CA ALA A 60 -13.71 -16.35 -16.14
C ALA A 60 -12.42 -15.67 -15.61
N MET A 61 -11.26 -16.06 -16.14
CA MET A 61 -9.98 -15.43 -15.78
C MET A 61 -9.90 -13.99 -16.29
N ALA A 62 -10.31 -13.73 -17.53
CA ALA A 62 -10.32 -12.38 -18.09
C ALA A 62 -11.27 -11.44 -17.30
N ASP A 63 -12.46 -11.92 -16.93
CA ASP A 63 -13.41 -11.19 -16.08
C ASP A 63 -12.80 -10.87 -14.69
N ARG A 64 -12.18 -11.86 -14.05
CA ARG A 64 -11.52 -11.68 -12.75
C ARG A 64 -10.37 -10.68 -12.82
N ILE A 65 -9.51 -10.80 -13.82
CA ILE A 65 -8.40 -9.85 -14.05
C ILE A 65 -8.95 -8.45 -14.33
N GLY A 66 -10.00 -8.34 -15.15
CA GLY A 66 -10.67 -7.06 -15.43
C GLY A 66 -11.23 -6.38 -14.19
N LYS A 67 -11.86 -7.15 -13.28
CA LYS A 67 -12.36 -6.64 -11.99
C LYS A 67 -11.23 -6.15 -11.10
N ILE A 68 -10.13 -6.90 -11.01
CA ILE A 68 -8.94 -6.50 -10.22
C ILE A 68 -8.36 -5.20 -10.79
N ARG A 69 -8.13 -5.11 -12.10
CA ARG A 69 -7.62 -3.89 -12.74
C ARG A 69 -8.51 -2.68 -12.48
N LYS A 70 -9.83 -2.85 -12.64
CA LYS A 70 -10.79 -1.78 -12.36
C LYS A 70 -10.73 -1.30 -10.92
N ALA A 71 -10.63 -2.20 -9.94
CA ALA A 71 -10.48 -1.86 -8.53
C ALA A 71 -9.16 -1.10 -8.29
N GLU A 72 -8.05 -1.57 -8.87
CA GLU A 72 -6.75 -0.90 -8.79
C GLU A 72 -6.78 0.51 -9.41
N ASP A 73 -7.42 0.69 -10.56
CA ASP A 73 -7.58 2.00 -11.19
C ASP A 73 -8.38 2.96 -10.31
N CYS A 74 -9.48 2.50 -9.69
CA CYS A 74 -10.27 3.30 -8.76
C CYS A 74 -9.43 3.75 -7.55
N ILE A 75 -8.63 2.85 -6.99
CA ILE A 75 -7.75 3.15 -5.86
C ILE A 75 -6.67 4.17 -6.26
N GLN A 76 -6.05 4.02 -7.43
CA GLN A 76 -5.05 4.96 -7.92
C GLN A 76 -5.64 6.35 -8.17
N ILE A 77 -6.82 6.43 -8.77
CA ILE A 77 -7.55 7.70 -8.98
C ILE A 77 -7.84 8.37 -7.65
N ALA A 78 -8.37 7.63 -6.67
CA ALA A 78 -8.65 8.16 -5.35
C ALA A 78 -7.39 8.63 -4.61
N LEU A 79 -6.29 7.86 -4.72
CA LEU A 79 -5.00 8.21 -4.14
C LEU A 79 -4.44 9.53 -4.72
N LEU A 80 -4.51 9.68 -6.05
CA LEU A 80 -4.08 10.92 -6.72
C LEU A 80 -4.96 12.11 -6.33
N SER A 81 -6.29 11.94 -6.28
CA SER A 81 -7.23 12.97 -5.85
C SER A 81 -6.96 13.40 -4.41
N ALA A 82 -6.77 12.45 -3.51
CA ALA A 82 -6.46 12.72 -2.10
C ALA A 82 -5.12 13.45 -1.93
N ARG A 83 -4.08 13.05 -2.70
CA ARG A 83 -2.80 13.75 -2.74
C ARG A 83 -2.97 15.20 -3.18
N ASP A 84 -3.71 15.45 -4.27
CA ASP A 84 -3.93 16.80 -4.80
C ASP A 84 -4.71 17.68 -3.83
N LYS A 85 -5.68 17.09 -3.12
CA LYS A 85 -6.41 17.77 -2.04
C LYS A 85 -5.46 18.15 -0.90
N ILE A 86 -4.62 17.23 -0.42
CA ILE A 86 -3.61 17.49 0.62
C ILE A 86 -2.69 18.64 0.19
N VAL A 87 -2.15 18.58 -1.03
CA VAL A 87 -1.26 19.62 -1.56
C VAL A 87 -1.96 20.96 -1.57
N THR A 88 -3.16 21.02 -2.17
CA THR A 88 -3.94 22.25 -2.28
C THR A 88 -4.26 22.86 -0.93
N ASP A 89 -4.69 22.05 0.05
CA ASP A 89 -5.09 22.54 1.36
C ASP A 89 -3.88 23.01 2.19
N VAL A 90 -2.73 22.32 2.11
CA VAL A 90 -1.48 22.73 2.77
C VAL A 90 -0.94 24.02 2.14
N GLU A 91 -0.89 24.09 0.81
CA GLU A 91 -0.42 25.30 0.12
C GLU A 91 -1.29 26.50 0.39
N ARG A 92 -2.61 26.31 0.44
CA ARG A 92 -3.56 27.37 0.83
C ARG A 92 -3.34 27.83 2.27
N ALA A 93 -3.05 26.92 3.21
CA ALA A 93 -2.73 27.29 4.60
C ALA A 93 -1.42 28.10 4.68
N ILE A 94 -0.41 27.75 3.88
CA ILE A 94 0.83 28.54 3.78
C ILE A 94 0.53 29.94 3.21
N ASP A 95 -0.22 30.04 2.13
CA ASP A 95 -0.55 31.32 1.48
C ASP A 95 -1.37 32.26 2.36
N ARG A 96 -2.15 31.68 3.29
CA ARG A 96 -2.91 32.45 4.32
C ARG A 96 -2.09 32.81 5.56
N GLY A 97 -0.84 32.35 5.65
CA GLY A 97 0.01 32.57 6.82
C GLY A 97 -0.39 31.77 8.06
N GLU A 98 -1.25 30.73 7.92
CA GLU A 98 -1.64 29.84 9.02
C GLU A 98 -0.45 28.97 9.48
N VAL A 99 0.48 28.68 8.57
CA VAL A 99 1.70 27.92 8.82
C VAL A 99 2.81 28.42 7.88
N THR A 100 4.06 28.33 8.32
CA THR A 100 5.20 28.63 7.44
C THR A 100 5.61 27.40 6.64
N LEU A 101 6.17 27.61 5.44
CA LEU A 101 6.75 26.51 4.65
C LEU A 101 7.83 25.74 5.45
N GLN A 102 8.62 26.46 6.26
CA GLN A 102 9.62 25.87 7.13
C GLN A 102 9.00 24.92 8.19
N ALA A 103 7.83 25.28 8.73
CA ALA A 103 7.14 24.41 9.70
C ALA A 103 6.57 23.15 9.04
N VAL A 104 6.10 23.23 7.79
CA VAL A 104 5.64 22.07 7.00
C VAL A 104 6.78 21.10 6.71
N PHE A 105 8.00 21.60 6.54
CA PHE A 105 9.22 20.83 6.29
C PHE A 105 10.11 20.66 7.52
N ASP A 106 9.55 20.85 8.74
CA ASP A 106 10.30 20.68 9.99
C ASP A 106 10.55 19.17 10.22
N ASP A 107 11.82 18.77 10.14
CA ASP A 107 12.32 17.41 10.35
C ASP A 107 12.97 17.22 11.73
N ARG A 108 12.78 18.15 12.63
CA ARG A 108 13.21 18.08 14.03
C ARG A 108 12.12 17.39 14.83
N TYR A 109 12.22 16.08 14.92
CA TYR A 109 11.27 15.26 15.63
C TYR A 109 11.47 15.39 17.13
N VAL A 110 10.55 16.08 17.79
CA VAL A 110 10.57 16.26 19.25
C VAL A 110 9.86 15.06 19.87
N PRO A 111 10.55 14.27 20.73
CA PRO A 111 9.94 13.13 21.38
C PRO A 111 8.78 13.51 22.29
N ILE A 112 7.67 12.80 22.21
CA ILE A 112 6.52 12.96 23.10
C ILE A 112 6.80 12.11 24.35
N ALA A 113 6.99 12.77 25.49
CA ALA A 113 7.31 12.11 26.75
C ALA A 113 6.24 11.09 27.15
N GLY A 114 6.68 9.94 27.71
CA GLY A 114 5.79 8.90 28.22
C GLY A 114 5.17 7.99 27.14
N THR A 115 5.58 8.12 25.88
CA THR A 115 5.09 7.25 24.79
C THR A 115 6.00 6.04 24.59
N ASN A 116 5.37 4.86 24.43
CA ASN A 116 6.05 3.60 24.09
C ASN A 116 5.13 2.72 23.20
N PRO A 117 5.42 2.49 21.91
CA PRO A 117 6.57 3.01 21.14
C PRO A 117 6.63 4.54 21.09
N LEU A 118 7.85 5.07 20.96
CA LEU A 118 8.10 6.50 20.95
C LEU A 118 7.36 7.19 19.81
N GLN A 119 6.66 8.26 20.15
CA GLN A 119 5.99 9.16 19.21
C GLN A 119 6.71 10.52 19.17
N PHE A 120 6.55 11.23 18.06
CA PHE A 120 7.22 12.50 17.81
C PHE A 120 6.23 13.55 17.31
N GLU A 121 6.52 14.80 17.61
CA GLU A 121 5.86 15.95 17.04
C GLU A 121 6.83 16.84 16.26
N THR A 122 6.28 17.61 15.33
CA THR A 122 6.97 18.63 14.54
C THR A 122 6.15 19.90 14.54
N LYS A 123 6.71 21.00 14.07
CA LYS A 123 5.98 22.28 13.95
C LYS A 123 4.78 22.21 13.00
N GLY A 124 4.75 21.26 12.06
CA GLY A 124 3.65 21.05 11.11
C GLY A 124 2.51 20.19 11.64
N LEU A 125 2.69 19.51 12.79
CA LEU A 125 1.76 18.47 13.26
C LEU A 125 0.31 18.95 13.37
N ALA A 126 0.07 20.12 13.97
CA ALA A 126 -1.28 20.65 14.15
C ALA A 126 -2.00 20.89 12.81
N LEU A 127 -1.27 21.29 11.77
CA LEU A 127 -1.82 21.43 10.42
C LEU A 127 -2.17 20.06 9.83
N PHE A 128 -1.28 19.08 9.95
CA PHE A 128 -1.49 17.75 9.41
C PHE A 128 -2.65 17.02 10.11
N ASP A 129 -2.77 17.14 11.44
CA ASP A 129 -3.90 16.61 12.22
C ASP A 129 -5.25 17.18 11.74
N ARG A 130 -5.27 18.43 11.26
CA ARG A 130 -6.47 19.09 10.75
C ARG A 130 -6.80 18.73 9.30
N LEU A 131 -5.80 18.64 8.41
CA LEU A 131 -6.03 18.56 6.96
C LEU A 131 -6.01 17.14 6.41
N PHE A 132 -5.15 16.25 6.91
CA PHE A 132 -4.93 14.93 6.32
C PHE A 132 -6.10 13.94 6.52
N PRO A 133 -6.81 13.92 7.67
CA PRO A 133 -7.84 12.91 7.92
C PRO A 133 -8.93 12.86 6.85
N ALA A 134 -9.38 14.00 6.34
CA ALA A 134 -10.43 14.04 5.33
C ALA A 134 -10.02 13.32 4.03
N ALA A 135 -8.83 13.63 3.50
CA ALA A 135 -8.31 13.01 2.28
C ALA A 135 -7.99 11.51 2.48
N ILE A 136 -7.42 11.16 3.64
CA ILE A 136 -7.11 9.76 4.00
C ILE A 136 -8.39 8.93 4.06
N ASN A 137 -9.45 9.43 4.70
CA ASN A 137 -10.72 8.72 4.85
C ASN A 137 -11.44 8.50 3.51
N GLU A 138 -11.32 9.42 2.55
CA GLU A 138 -11.86 9.26 1.20
C GLU A 138 -11.25 8.02 0.52
N VAL A 139 -9.92 7.83 0.61
CA VAL A 139 -9.24 6.65 0.04
C VAL A 139 -9.62 5.35 0.76
N LEU A 140 -9.76 5.39 2.09
CA LEU A 140 -10.16 4.22 2.89
C LEU A 140 -11.53 3.66 2.52
N GLY A 141 -12.43 4.51 2.02
CA GLY A 141 -13.78 4.13 1.62
C GLY A 141 -13.91 3.57 0.20
N VAL A 142 -12.84 3.56 -0.59
CA VAL A 142 -12.92 3.22 -2.03
C VAL A 142 -13.10 1.72 -2.26
N ASP A 143 -12.40 0.90 -1.48
CA ASP A 143 -12.46 -0.55 -1.60
C ASP A 143 -12.25 -1.23 -0.23
N ARG A 144 -12.90 -2.39 -0.03
CA ARG A 144 -12.82 -3.16 1.22
C ARG A 144 -11.42 -3.71 1.51
N ASP A 145 -10.60 -3.88 0.48
CA ASP A 145 -9.25 -4.40 0.59
C ASP A 145 -8.23 -3.34 0.97
N VAL A 146 -8.66 -2.07 1.03
CA VAL A 146 -7.84 -0.98 1.56
C VAL A 146 -7.71 -1.11 3.09
N ILE A 147 -6.50 -1.42 3.55
CA ILE A 147 -6.20 -1.61 4.98
C ILE A 147 -5.78 -0.31 5.65
N PHE A 148 -5.02 0.52 4.94
CA PHE A 148 -4.61 1.83 5.42
C PHE A 148 -4.40 2.81 4.27
N CYS A 149 -4.57 4.09 4.57
CA CYS A 149 -4.06 5.20 3.78
C CYS A 149 -3.32 6.14 4.73
N ILE A 150 -2.09 6.52 4.39
CA ILE A 150 -1.21 7.31 5.25
C ILE A 150 -0.34 8.25 4.42
N ALA A 151 0.03 9.39 5.01
CA ALA A 151 1.06 10.26 4.46
C ALA A 151 2.30 10.21 5.36
N THR A 152 3.48 10.04 4.77
CA THR A 152 4.76 10.09 5.49
C THR A 152 5.69 11.10 4.83
N ASP A 153 6.50 11.77 5.64
CA ASP A 153 7.57 12.60 5.11
C ASP A 153 8.73 11.77 4.53
N THR A 154 9.76 12.43 4.02
CA THR A 154 10.94 11.77 3.39
C THR A 154 11.76 10.89 4.33
N ASN A 155 11.59 11.04 5.64
CA ASN A 155 12.26 10.25 6.67
C ASN A 155 11.37 9.12 7.24
N GLY A 156 10.13 9.00 6.74
CA GLY A 156 9.18 7.98 7.19
C GLY A 156 8.38 8.39 8.43
N TRP A 157 8.45 9.65 8.86
CA TRP A 157 7.60 10.14 9.92
C TRP A 157 6.15 10.24 9.45
N LEU A 158 5.26 9.65 10.23
CA LEU A 158 3.83 9.50 9.96
C LEU A 158 3.03 10.39 10.94
N PRO A 159 2.61 11.61 10.56
CA PRO A 159 1.85 12.48 11.46
C PRO A 159 0.49 11.88 11.84
N VAL A 160 -0.26 11.38 10.85
CA VAL A 160 -1.66 10.95 11.00
C VAL A 160 -1.82 9.54 10.41
N HIS A 161 -2.52 8.67 11.11
CA HIS A 161 -2.93 7.35 10.62
C HIS A 161 -4.46 7.24 10.57
N ASN A 162 -4.99 6.14 10.00
CA ASN A 162 -6.42 5.82 10.09
C ASN A 162 -6.86 5.83 11.56
N PRO A 163 -8.12 6.18 11.87
CA PRO A 163 -8.62 6.26 13.25
C PRO A 163 -8.42 4.99 14.07
N GLN A 164 -8.51 3.81 13.45
CA GLN A 164 -8.30 2.52 14.11
C GLN A 164 -6.84 2.31 14.60
N TYR A 165 -5.87 2.99 14.00
CA TYR A 165 -4.45 2.92 14.36
C TYR A 165 -3.90 4.22 14.97
N SER A 166 -4.78 5.16 15.32
CA SER A 166 -4.46 6.44 15.97
C SER A 166 -5.03 6.53 17.38
N LYS A 167 -5.09 5.39 18.08
CA LYS A 167 -5.60 5.36 19.45
C LYS A 167 -4.62 6.05 20.41
N PRO A 168 -5.11 6.65 21.50
CA PRO A 168 -4.24 7.08 22.60
C PRO A 168 -3.46 5.89 23.15
N GLN A 169 -2.20 6.11 23.52
CA GLN A 169 -1.39 5.06 24.15
C GLN A 169 -1.86 4.76 25.58
N GLY A 170 -1.88 3.47 25.91
CA GLY A 170 -2.09 2.96 27.26
C GLY A 170 -0.78 2.44 27.88
N SER A 171 -0.89 1.66 28.94
CA SER A 171 0.25 1.07 29.66
C SER A 171 0.89 -0.13 28.96
N ASP A 172 0.18 -0.77 28.03
CA ASP A 172 0.67 -1.96 27.32
C ASP A 172 1.41 -1.55 26.01
N PRO A 173 2.75 -1.68 25.94
CA PRO A 173 3.51 -1.29 24.76
C PRO A 173 3.25 -2.18 23.55
N VAL A 174 2.84 -3.45 23.74
CA VAL A 174 2.50 -4.36 22.62
C VAL A 174 1.21 -3.92 21.97
N TRP A 175 0.20 -3.62 22.78
CA TRP A 175 -1.06 -3.07 22.30
C TRP A 175 -0.84 -1.70 21.62
N ASN A 176 -0.03 -0.82 22.22
CA ASN A 176 0.33 0.48 21.65
C ASN A 176 1.00 0.33 20.28
N ALA A 177 1.93 -0.62 20.14
CA ALA A 177 2.62 -0.87 18.88
C ALA A 177 1.67 -1.23 17.74
N ALA A 178 0.59 -1.93 18.02
CA ALA A 178 -0.43 -2.33 17.07
C ALA A 178 -1.44 -1.22 16.77
N ASN A 179 -1.86 -0.43 17.76
CA ASN A 179 -3.02 0.46 17.70
C ASN A 179 -2.70 1.96 17.70
N CYS A 180 -1.47 2.35 18.08
CA CYS A 180 -1.03 3.75 18.20
C CYS A 180 0.14 3.99 17.24
N ARG A 181 -0.16 4.04 15.95
CA ARG A 181 0.87 4.08 14.89
C ARG A 181 1.14 5.49 14.37
N ASN A 182 0.26 6.45 14.62
CA ASN A 182 0.46 7.86 14.28
C ASN A 182 1.65 8.46 15.05
N ARG A 183 2.24 9.52 14.51
CA ARG A 183 3.38 10.28 15.09
C ARG A 183 4.66 9.46 15.28
N ARG A 184 4.77 8.32 14.60
CA ARG A 184 5.94 7.44 14.64
C ARG A 184 6.75 7.57 13.36
N VAL A 185 8.01 7.14 13.43
CA VAL A 185 8.90 7.00 12.27
C VAL A 185 8.93 5.54 11.85
N PHE A 186 8.76 5.27 10.56
CA PHE A 186 8.82 3.95 9.94
C PHE A 186 9.95 3.92 8.92
N GLU A 187 11.01 3.18 9.26
CA GLU A 187 12.25 3.12 8.48
C GLU A 187 12.42 1.80 7.72
N ASP A 188 11.35 0.98 7.65
CA ASP A 188 11.41 -0.24 6.86
C ASP A 188 11.61 0.07 5.36
N ARG A 189 12.15 -0.92 4.64
CA ARG A 189 12.51 -0.78 3.23
C ARG A 189 11.38 -0.23 2.37
N THR A 190 10.15 -0.73 2.56
CA THR A 190 8.97 -0.34 1.77
C THR A 190 8.58 1.10 2.06
N ALA A 191 8.59 1.50 3.36
CA ALA A 191 8.26 2.85 3.77
C ALA A 191 9.24 3.88 3.21
N ILE A 192 10.54 3.64 3.35
CA ILE A 192 11.57 4.57 2.89
C ILE A 192 11.65 4.63 1.36
N ALA A 193 11.48 3.51 0.66
CA ALA A 193 11.45 3.51 -0.80
C ALA A 193 10.28 4.35 -1.35
N ALA A 194 9.09 4.24 -0.75
CA ALA A 194 7.94 5.07 -1.10
C ALA A 194 8.17 6.55 -0.74
N ALA A 195 8.64 6.84 0.48
CA ALA A 195 8.86 8.19 0.99
C ALA A 195 9.85 9.00 0.13
N ARG A 196 10.85 8.35 -0.43
CA ARG A 196 11.91 8.96 -1.25
C ARG A 196 11.67 8.86 -2.76
N ASN A 197 10.58 8.21 -3.20
CA ASN A 197 10.27 8.16 -4.61
C ASN A 197 9.91 9.54 -5.15
N THR A 198 10.67 10.00 -6.14
CA THR A 198 10.44 11.27 -6.84
C THR A 198 10.24 11.08 -8.34
N ALA A 199 10.51 9.88 -8.85
CA ALA A 199 10.56 9.57 -10.28
C ALA A 199 9.21 9.06 -10.82
N GLN A 200 8.48 8.28 -10.03
CA GLN A 200 7.23 7.65 -10.47
C GLN A 200 6.03 8.34 -9.81
N GLN A 201 5.03 8.68 -10.62
CA GLN A 201 3.78 9.24 -10.12
C GLN A 201 2.99 8.23 -9.29
N ILE A 202 2.99 6.97 -9.73
CA ILE A 202 2.47 5.82 -8.99
C ILE A 202 3.62 4.84 -8.82
N PHE A 203 3.94 4.50 -7.58
CA PHE A 203 4.96 3.53 -7.23
C PHE A 203 4.31 2.37 -6.48
N VAL A 204 4.49 1.16 -7.00
CA VAL A 204 3.86 -0.06 -6.47
C VAL A 204 4.93 -0.98 -5.92
N GLN A 205 4.71 -1.46 -4.71
CA GLN A 205 5.56 -2.45 -4.05
C GLN A 205 4.69 -3.58 -3.50
N THR A 206 5.27 -4.77 -3.42
CA THR A 206 4.70 -5.91 -2.73
C THR A 206 5.60 -6.30 -1.58
N TYR A 207 5.04 -6.54 -0.40
CA TYR A 207 5.80 -6.93 0.79
C TYR A 207 5.01 -7.86 1.68
N GLU A 208 5.72 -8.68 2.45
CA GLU A 208 5.13 -9.50 3.51
C GLU A 208 4.98 -8.67 4.79
N ARG A 209 3.76 -8.59 5.30
CA ARG A 209 3.48 -8.01 6.60
C ARG A 209 3.38 -9.12 7.64
N ASP A 210 4.21 -9.03 8.66
CA ASP A 210 4.10 -9.89 9.83
C ASP A 210 2.94 -9.41 10.72
N MET A 211 1.96 -10.30 10.94
CA MET A 211 0.81 -10.07 11.81
C MET A 211 0.99 -10.70 13.19
N GLY A 212 2.16 -11.31 13.46
CA GLY A 212 2.52 -12.00 14.69
C GLY A 212 2.20 -13.50 14.65
N ASP A 213 1.02 -13.89 14.21
CA ASP A 213 0.57 -15.29 14.04
C ASP A 213 0.76 -15.81 12.60
N ARG A 214 0.82 -14.91 11.65
CA ARG A 214 0.95 -15.21 10.21
C ARG A 214 1.57 -14.05 9.44
N LYS A 215 2.14 -14.37 8.28
CA LYS A 215 2.56 -13.38 7.29
C LYS A 215 1.45 -13.19 6.26
N VAL A 216 1.17 -11.94 5.92
CA VAL A 216 0.18 -11.57 4.91
C VAL A 216 0.86 -10.78 3.82
N LEU A 217 0.66 -11.21 2.57
CA LEU A 217 1.15 -10.46 1.43
C LEU A 217 0.32 -9.18 1.27
N MET A 218 1.01 -8.05 1.19
CA MET A 218 0.43 -6.72 1.05
C MET A 218 0.95 -6.05 -0.20
N LYS A 219 0.09 -5.26 -0.84
CA LYS A 219 0.46 -4.34 -1.91
C LYS A 219 0.47 -2.92 -1.36
N ASP A 220 1.54 -2.19 -1.60
CA ASP A 220 1.68 -0.78 -1.26
C ASP A 220 1.67 0.02 -2.55
N VAL A 221 0.72 0.94 -2.68
CA VAL A 221 0.63 1.87 -3.81
C VAL A 221 0.83 3.26 -3.27
N SER A 222 1.77 4.00 -3.84
CA SER A 222 2.15 5.31 -3.33
C SER A 222 2.32 6.36 -4.42
N THR A 223 2.16 7.62 -4.03
CA THR A 223 2.34 8.79 -4.89
C THR A 223 3.10 9.88 -4.15
N PRO A 224 4.08 10.56 -4.79
CA PRO A 224 4.84 11.63 -4.13
C PRO A 224 3.96 12.85 -3.83
N ILE A 225 4.16 13.44 -2.65
CA ILE A 225 3.60 14.73 -2.23
C ILE A 225 4.65 15.81 -2.45
N ARG A 226 4.30 16.84 -3.20
CA ARG A 226 5.13 18.03 -3.41
C ARG A 226 4.38 19.27 -2.94
N ILE A 227 4.98 20.01 -2.02
CA ILE A 227 4.44 21.27 -1.47
C ILE A 227 5.30 22.42 -1.99
N LYS A 228 4.67 23.38 -2.68
CA LYS A 228 5.37 24.50 -3.35
C LYS A 228 6.52 23.99 -4.24
N GLY A 229 6.28 22.87 -4.98
CA GLY A 229 7.24 22.23 -5.85
C GLY A 229 8.32 21.39 -5.16
N LYS A 230 8.48 21.49 -3.84
CA LYS A 230 9.48 20.76 -3.07
C LYS A 230 8.90 19.42 -2.59
N HIS A 231 9.66 18.33 -2.74
CA HIS A 231 9.26 17.01 -2.27
C HIS A 231 9.15 16.96 -0.74
N TRP A 232 7.95 16.69 -0.23
CA TRP A 232 7.68 16.58 1.20
C TRP A 232 7.74 15.13 1.68
N GLY A 233 7.29 14.20 0.84
CA GLY A 233 7.18 12.80 1.16
C GLY A 233 6.20 12.10 0.24
N THR A 234 5.36 11.22 0.79
CA THR A 234 4.47 10.36 -0.01
C THR A 234 3.10 10.17 0.64
N LEU A 235 2.06 9.99 -0.18
CA LEU A 235 0.79 9.39 0.24
C LEU A 235 0.80 7.92 -0.19
N ARG A 236 0.44 7.02 0.72
CA ARG A 236 0.51 5.57 0.55
C ARG A 236 -0.80 4.91 0.91
N VAL A 237 -1.18 3.91 0.13
CA VAL A 237 -2.30 3.02 0.45
C VAL A 237 -1.81 1.57 0.48
N GLY A 238 -2.15 0.87 1.56
CA GLY A 238 -1.85 -0.55 1.72
C GLY A 238 -3.09 -1.39 1.45
N LEU A 239 -2.93 -2.36 0.56
CA LEU A 239 -3.99 -3.26 0.11
C LEU A 239 -3.68 -4.68 0.55
N ARG A 240 -4.73 -5.43 0.90
CA ARG A 240 -4.63 -6.88 1.08
C ARG A 240 -4.63 -7.55 -0.29
N PHE A 241 -3.81 -8.58 -0.45
CA PHE A 241 -4.00 -9.55 -1.52
C PHE A 241 -5.04 -10.59 -1.06
N GLU A 242 -6.08 -10.79 -1.85
CA GLU A 242 -6.94 -11.96 -1.76
C GLU A 242 -6.37 -13.12 -2.59
#